data_7a2f82e92831b5ec99e7310aeca1fade
#
_entry.id   7a2f82e92831b5ec99e7310aeca1fade
#
_cell.length_a   1.000
_cell.length_b   1.000
_cell.length_c   1.000
_cell.angle_alpha   90.00
_cell.angle_beta   90.00
_cell.angle_gamma   90.00
#
_symmetry.space_group_name_H-M   'P 1'
#
loop_
_entity.id
_entity.type
_entity.pdbx_description
1 polymer ?
#
loop_
_entity_poly.entity_id
_entity_poly.type
_entity_poly.pdbx_seq_one_letter_code
_entity_poly.pdbx_strand_id
1 'polypeptide(L)'
;MNRFKRIAVMPFAVAAPAALASTMAWAQDAPQGDAANGKRIYLADGCFTCHGRSGQGGGYTDPAPILAHTALPFDGFKGEQRNPANDTPAHSEAVLSDKDIADIYAFVASLPGPRSPKDIPILNN
;
A
#
# COMPACT_ATOMS: atom_id res chain seq x y z
N MET A 1 44.92 -14.27 65.34
CA MET A 1 44.22 -15.33 64.55
C MET A 1 42.93 -14.75 64.04
N ASN A 2 42.95 -14.11 62.85
CA ASN A 2 41.76 -13.48 62.25
C ASN A 2 41.37 -14.29 60.99
N ARG A 3 40.27 -15.01 61.10
CA ARG A 3 39.68 -15.73 59.98
C ARG A 3 38.80 -14.75 59.18
N PHE A 4 39.28 -14.23 58.05
CA PHE A 4 38.47 -13.52 57.11
C PHE A 4 37.58 -14.52 56.36
N LYS A 5 36.25 -14.47 56.58
CA LYS A 5 35.25 -15.17 55.81
C LYS A 5 35.13 -14.48 54.44
N ARG A 6 35.51 -15.19 53.35
CA ARG A 6 35.31 -14.77 52.00
C ARG A 6 33.82 -14.90 51.66
N ILE A 7 33.13 -13.78 51.44
CA ILE A 7 31.78 -13.76 50.95
C ILE A 7 31.87 -13.92 49.43
N ALA A 8 31.35 -15.05 48.93
CA ALA A 8 31.23 -15.30 47.49
C ALA A 8 30.07 -14.49 46.96
N VAL A 9 30.37 -13.48 46.11
CA VAL A 9 29.36 -12.73 45.37
C VAL A 9 29.03 -13.54 44.12
N MET A 10 27.81 -14.10 44.07
CA MET A 10 27.28 -14.73 42.88
C MET A 10 26.86 -13.66 41.90
N PRO A 11 27.27 -13.72 40.61
CA PRO A 11 26.74 -12.82 39.61
C PRO A 11 25.29 -13.21 39.21
N PHE A 12 24.37 -12.34 39.50
CA PHE A 12 23.00 -12.43 38.96
C PHE A 12 23.05 -12.17 37.44
N ALA A 13 22.83 -13.23 36.66
CA ALA A 13 22.63 -13.13 35.23
C ALA A 13 21.22 -12.54 34.99
N VAL A 14 21.16 -11.29 34.63
CA VAL A 14 19.91 -10.67 34.17
C VAL A 14 19.67 -11.13 32.74
N ALA A 15 18.74 -12.06 32.55
CA ALA A 15 18.24 -12.45 31.26
C ALA A 15 17.31 -11.32 30.74
N ALA A 16 17.77 -10.57 29.76
CA ALA A 16 16.94 -9.61 29.05
C ALA A 16 15.89 -10.36 28.21
N PRO A 17 14.59 -10.05 28.33
CA PRO A 17 13.58 -10.59 27.43
C PRO A 17 13.82 -10.02 26.03
N ALA A 18 14.10 -10.90 25.05
CA ALA A 18 14.05 -10.55 23.64
C ALA A 18 12.61 -10.21 23.28
N ALA A 19 12.30 -8.92 23.19
CA ALA A 19 11.03 -8.46 22.65
C ALA A 19 11.00 -8.82 21.15
N LEU A 20 10.26 -9.87 20.81
CA LEU A 20 9.89 -10.19 19.43
C LEU A 20 8.97 -9.04 18.95
N ALA A 21 9.55 -8.08 18.26
CA ALA A 21 8.81 -7.09 17.50
C ALA A 21 8.13 -7.83 16.33
N SER A 22 6.89 -8.27 16.56
CA SER A 22 6.01 -8.71 15.48
C SER A 22 5.68 -7.49 14.63
N THR A 23 6.48 -7.25 13.60
CA THR A 23 6.12 -6.32 12.53
C THR A 23 4.93 -6.93 11.81
N MET A 24 3.75 -6.40 12.05
CA MET A 24 2.57 -6.73 11.27
C MET A 24 2.80 -6.28 9.83
N ALA A 25 3.19 -7.21 9.00
CA ALA A 25 3.30 -7.03 7.56
C ALA A 25 1.90 -7.07 6.95
N TRP A 26 1.25 -5.92 6.85
CA TRP A 26 -0.06 -5.77 6.21
C TRP A 26 0.01 -5.67 4.68
N ALA A 27 1.19 -5.86 4.10
CA ALA A 27 1.41 -5.71 2.66
C ALA A 27 1.75 -7.05 1.98
N GLN A 28 1.02 -8.14 2.30
CA GLN A 28 1.61 -9.46 2.07
C GLN A 28 1.06 -10.28 0.91
N ASP A 29 0.01 -9.92 0.22
CA ASP A 29 -0.55 -10.85 -0.76
C ASP A 29 -0.89 -10.24 -2.14
N ALA A 30 -0.37 -9.07 -2.46
CA ALA A 30 -0.45 -8.63 -3.85
C ALA A 30 0.50 -9.48 -4.69
N PRO A 31 0.01 -10.18 -5.72
CA PRO A 31 0.90 -10.86 -6.66
C PRO A 31 1.88 -9.84 -7.23
N GLN A 32 3.11 -10.29 -7.47
CA GLN A 32 4.15 -9.42 -8.01
C GLN A 32 3.70 -8.91 -9.39
N GLY A 33 3.33 -7.63 -9.47
CA GLY A 33 2.90 -6.96 -10.68
C GLY A 33 4.02 -6.17 -11.34
N ASP A 34 3.91 -5.99 -12.65
CA ASP A 34 4.78 -5.11 -13.44
C ASP A 34 4.14 -3.71 -13.53
N ALA A 35 4.67 -2.75 -12.76
CA ALA A 35 4.17 -1.37 -12.74
C ALA A 35 4.28 -0.65 -14.11
N ALA A 36 5.27 -1.00 -14.94
CA ALA A 36 5.41 -0.40 -16.26
C ALA A 36 4.31 -0.89 -17.21
N ASN A 37 4.04 -2.20 -17.19
CA ASN A 37 2.90 -2.78 -17.92
C ASN A 37 1.56 -2.27 -17.36
N GLY A 38 1.43 -2.19 -16.03
CA GLY A 38 0.24 -1.64 -15.37
C GLY A 38 -0.07 -0.21 -15.81
N LYS A 39 0.95 0.66 -15.93
CA LYS A 39 0.77 2.00 -16.49
C LYS A 39 0.25 1.97 -17.94
N ARG A 40 0.80 1.08 -18.75
CA ARG A 40 0.37 0.94 -20.14
C ARG A 40 -1.10 0.53 -20.21
N ILE A 41 -1.53 -0.47 -19.43
CA ILE A 41 -2.90 -0.95 -19.37
C ILE A 41 -3.82 0.16 -18.83
N TYR A 42 -3.45 0.78 -17.72
CA TYR A 42 -4.19 1.89 -17.10
C TYR A 42 -4.53 3.01 -18.09
N LEU A 43 -3.61 3.31 -18.98
CA LEU A 43 -3.82 4.32 -20.03
C LEU A 43 -4.60 3.75 -21.23
N ALA A 44 -4.37 2.51 -21.61
CA ALA A 44 -5.04 1.88 -22.76
C ALA A 44 -6.53 1.62 -22.49
N ASP A 45 -6.85 1.14 -21.28
CA ASP A 45 -8.21 0.79 -20.88
C ASP A 45 -9.02 1.99 -20.35
N GLY A 46 -8.43 3.20 -20.39
CA GLY A 46 -9.16 4.42 -20.07
C GLY A 46 -9.37 4.70 -18.58
N CYS A 47 -8.72 4.00 -17.66
CA CYS A 47 -8.82 4.23 -16.21
C CYS A 47 -8.53 5.71 -15.84
N PHE A 48 -7.63 6.33 -16.61
CA PHE A 48 -7.22 7.72 -16.41
C PHE A 48 -8.34 8.72 -16.66
N THR A 49 -9.39 8.37 -17.40
CA THR A 49 -10.49 9.30 -17.71
C THR A 49 -11.24 9.72 -16.45
N CYS A 50 -11.40 8.81 -15.50
CA CYS A 50 -12.03 9.06 -14.21
C CYS A 50 -11.00 9.34 -13.12
N HIS A 51 -9.89 8.60 -13.08
CA HIS A 51 -8.93 8.64 -11.98
C HIS A 51 -7.71 9.55 -12.22
N GLY A 52 -7.62 10.18 -13.40
CA GLY A 52 -6.49 11.01 -13.78
C GLY A 52 -5.25 10.20 -14.19
N ARG A 53 -4.33 10.82 -14.93
CA ARG A 53 -3.15 10.13 -15.52
C ARG A 53 -2.16 9.59 -14.50
N SER A 54 -2.14 10.18 -13.32
CA SER A 54 -1.31 9.78 -12.18
C SER A 54 -2.14 9.26 -11.00
N GLY A 55 -3.35 8.81 -11.25
CA GLY A 55 -4.22 8.28 -10.20
C GLY A 55 -4.63 9.32 -9.16
N GLN A 56 -4.56 10.60 -9.48
CA GLN A 56 -4.82 11.69 -8.54
C GLN A 56 -6.31 11.88 -8.22
N GLY A 57 -7.20 11.12 -8.86
CA GLY A 57 -8.66 11.29 -8.72
C GLY A 57 -9.19 12.51 -9.48
N GLY A 58 -10.47 12.80 -9.30
CA GLY A 58 -11.09 13.96 -9.90
C GLY A 58 -11.16 13.90 -11.42
N GLY A 59 -11.87 12.90 -11.94
CA GLY A 59 -12.04 12.72 -13.38
C GLY A 59 -12.85 13.83 -14.05
N TYR A 60 -12.94 13.75 -15.35
CA TYR A 60 -13.51 14.77 -16.22
C TYR A 60 -15.01 14.95 -16.02
N THR A 61 -15.70 13.91 -15.56
CA THR A 61 -17.17 13.88 -15.46
C THR A 61 -17.70 13.71 -14.05
N ASP A 62 -16.92 13.03 -13.17
CA ASP A 62 -17.35 12.70 -11.80
C ASP A 62 -16.16 12.63 -10.84
N PRO A 63 -16.37 12.91 -9.54
CA PRO A 63 -15.33 12.82 -8.53
C PRO A 63 -14.95 11.35 -8.29
N ALA A 64 -13.97 10.85 -9.04
CA ALA A 64 -13.42 9.51 -8.82
C ALA A 64 -12.40 9.52 -7.68
N PRO A 65 -12.29 8.44 -6.90
CA PRO A 65 -11.34 8.34 -5.82
C PRO A 65 -9.88 8.39 -6.29
N ILE A 66 -9.01 8.86 -5.41
CA ILE A 66 -7.56 8.83 -5.62
C ILE A 66 -7.09 7.38 -5.58
N LEU A 67 -6.42 6.93 -6.64
CA LEU A 67 -5.79 5.61 -6.71
C LEU A 67 -4.29 5.66 -6.40
N ALA A 68 -3.65 6.83 -6.58
CA ALA A 68 -2.24 6.99 -6.30
C ALA A 68 -1.92 6.64 -4.85
N HIS A 69 -0.93 5.76 -4.66
CA HIS A 69 -0.53 5.25 -3.35
C HIS A 69 -1.71 4.62 -2.58
N THR A 70 -2.52 3.85 -3.29
CA THR A 70 -3.71 3.23 -2.69
C THR A 70 -3.37 2.44 -1.44
N ALA A 71 -4.16 2.64 -0.38
CA ALA A 71 -4.10 1.85 0.84
C ALA A 71 -5.03 0.62 0.79
N LEU A 72 -5.81 0.47 -0.30
CA LEU A 72 -6.70 -0.67 -0.47
C LEU A 72 -5.86 -1.94 -0.70
N PRO A 73 -6.08 -3.02 0.07
CA PRO A 73 -5.42 -4.30 -0.20
C PRO A 73 -5.74 -4.83 -1.59
N PHE A 74 -4.85 -5.63 -2.16
CA PHE A 74 -5.00 -6.13 -3.53
C PHE A 74 -6.35 -6.82 -3.79
N ASP A 75 -6.81 -7.69 -2.88
CA ASP A 75 -8.10 -8.37 -3.03
C ASP A 75 -9.28 -7.40 -3.08
N GLY A 76 -9.24 -6.34 -2.27
CA GLY A 76 -10.23 -5.27 -2.32
C GLY A 76 -10.16 -4.51 -3.66
N PHE A 77 -8.95 -4.18 -4.12
CA PHE A 77 -8.75 -3.52 -5.42
C PHE A 77 -9.26 -4.39 -6.57
N LYS A 78 -8.94 -5.68 -6.56
CA LYS A 78 -9.44 -6.66 -7.54
C LYS A 78 -10.96 -6.80 -7.44
N GLY A 79 -11.51 -6.84 -6.24
CA GLY A 79 -12.95 -6.90 -5.99
C GLY A 79 -13.69 -5.75 -6.66
N GLU A 80 -13.19 -4.52 -6.54
CA GLU A 80 -13.75 -3.34 -7.21
C GLU A 80 -13.68 -3.41 -8.74
N GLN A 81 -12.71 -4.10 -9.32
CA GLN A 81 -12.65 -4.32 -10.77
C GLN A 81 -13.65 -5.37 -11.24
N ARG A 82 -13.98 -6.35 -10.41
CA ARG A 82 -14.88 -7.46 -10.77
C ARG A 82 -16.35 -7.17 -10.46
N ASN A 83 -16.60 -6.55 -9.31
CA ASN A 83 -17.94 -6.26 -8.80
C ASN A 83 -17.93 -4.89 -8.11
N PRO A 84 -17.86 -3.80 -8.88
CA PRO A 84 -17.78 -2.46 -8.35
C PRO A 84 -19.03 -2.10 -7.55
N ALA A 85 -18.83 -1.40 -6.43
CA ALA A 85 -19.94 -0.90 -5.60
C ALA A 85 -20.59 0.37 -6.17
N ASN A 86 -19.93 1.06 -7.11
CA ASN A 86 -20.36 2.33 -7.68
C ASN A 86 -20.35 2.25 -9.22
N ASP A 87 -20.32 3.42 -9.88
CA ASP A 87 -20.39 3.55 -11.33
C ASP A 87 -19.13 3.11 -12.10
N THR A 88 -18.18 2.46 -11.44
CA THR A 88 -17.02 1.85 -12.08
C THR A 88 -17.48 0.72 -13.01
N PRO A 89 -17.02 0.65 -14.26
CA PRO A 89 -17.34 -0.49 -15.11
C PRO A 89 -16.79 -1.80 -14.55
N ALA A 90 -17.61 -2.85 -14.51
CA ALA A 90 -17.16 -4.18 -14.14
C ALA A 90 -16.36 -4.81 -15.30
N HIS A 91 -15.19 -5.34 -14.99
CA HIS A 91 -14.32 -5.98 -15.97
C HIS A 91 -14.33 -7.50 -15.77
N SER A 92 -14.70 -8.24 -16.80
CA SER A 92 -14.54 -9.70 -16.79
C SER A 92 -13.06 -10.09 -16.91
N GLU A 93 -12.73 -11.32 -16.50
CA GLU A 93 -11.36 -11.83 -16.63
C GLU A 93 -10.88 -11.91 -18.10
N ALA A 94 -11.80 -12.09 -19.03
CA ALA A 94 -11.50 -12.10 -20.45
C ALA A 94 -11.10 -10.72 -21.01
N VAL A 95 -11.54 -9.64 -20.35
CA VAL A 95 -11.22 -8.25 -20.75
C VAL A 95 -10.00 -7.74 -19.99
N LEU A 96 -9.96 -7.98 -18.68
CA LEU A 96 -8.88 -7.55 -17.80
C LEU A 96 -8.49 -8.75 -16.91
N SER A 97 -7.40 -9.42 -17.23
CA SER A 97 -6.95 -10.60 -16.49
C SER A 97 -6.55 -10.24 -15.05
N ASP A 98 -6.48 -11.22 -14.16
CA ASP A 98 -5.98 -11.01 -12.79
C ASP A 98 -4.54 -10.53 -12.78
N LYS A 99 -3.74 -10.95 -13.78
CA LYS A 99 -2.38 -10.42 -13.95
C LYS A 99 -2.40 -8.94 -14.32
N ASP A 100 -3.26 -8.53 -15.24
CA ASP A 100 -3.38 -7.14 -15.64
C ASP A 100 -3.82 -6.26 -14.45
N ILE A 101 -4.73 -6.77 -13.62
CA ILE A 101 -5.14 -6.09 -12.38
C ILE A 101 -3.96 -5.98 -11.41
N ALA A 102 -3.13 -7.03 -11.27
CA ALA A 102 -1.94 -6.99 -10.43
C ALA A 102 -0.91 -5.96 -10.95
N ASP A 103 -0.73 -5.89 -12.27
CA ASP A 103 0.18 -4.93 -12.89
C ASP A 103 -0.33 -3.48 -12.67
N ILE A 104 -1.64 -3.24 -12.87
CA ILE A 104 -2.26 -1.93 -12.59
C ILE A 104 -2.11 -1.58 -11.10
N TYR A 105 -2.36 -2.54 -10.20
CA TYR A 105 -2.19 -2.34 -8.77
C TYR A 105 -0.76 -1.92 -8.42
N ALA A 106 0.24 -2.64 -8.97
CA ALA A 106 1.64 -2.29 -8.79
C ALA A 106 1.94 -0.87 -9.27
N PHE A 107 1.36 -0.46 -10.40
CA PHE A 107 1.51 0.91 -10.91
C PHE A 107 0.91 1.94 -9.95
N VAL A 108 -0.37 1.84 -9.59
CA VAL A 108 -1.03 2.85 -8.75
C VAL A 108 -0.46 2.89 -7.34
N ALA A 109 -0.03 1.76 -6.78
CA ALA A 109 0.64 1.68 -5.49
C ALA A 109 2.03 2.35 -5.51
N SER A 110 2.73 2.33 -6.65
CA SER A 110 4.04 2.97 -6.83
C SER A 110 3.97 4.50 -6.98
N LEU A 111 2.80 5.03 -7.27
CA LEU A 111 2.63 6.48 -7.46
C LEU A 111 2.75 7.22 -6.12
N PRO A 112 3.31 8.44 -6.13
CA PRO A 112 3.31 9.27 -4.93
C PRO A 112 1.88 9.61 -4.52
N GLY A 113 1.58 9.46 -3.24
CA GLY A 113 0.30 9.88 -2.67
C GLY A 113 0.09 11.41 -2.73
N PRO A 114 -1.10 11.87 -2.39
CA PRO A 114 -1.40 13.30 -2.34
C PRO A 114 -0.46 13.98 -1.32
N ARG A 115 -0.05 15.21 -1.65
CA ARG A 115 0.78 16.00 -0.75
C ARG A 115 -0.01 16.33 0.53
N SER A 116 0.68 16.27 1.66
CA SER A 116 0.09 16.75 2.91
C SER A 116 -0.26 18.25 2.77
N PRO A 117 -1.39 18.72 3.29
CA PRO A 117 -1.70 20.15 3.32
C PRO A 117 -0.57 21.00 3.98
N LYS A 118 0.15 20.42 4.93
CA LYS A 118 1.31 21.07 5.58
C LYS A 118 2.46 21.34 4.63
N ASP A 119 2.57 20.57 3.55
CA ASP A 119 3.63 20.69 2.54
C ASP A 119 3.24 21.61 1.38
N ILE A 120 2.09 22.27 1.49
CA ILE A 120 1.57 23.21 0.49
C ILE A 120 1.63 24.63 1.09
N PRO A 121 2.63 25.46 0.72
CA PRO A 121 2.86 26.74 1.38
C PRO A 121 1.64 27.68 1.39
N ILE A 122 0.89 27.71 0.28
CA ILE A 122 -0.29 28.59 0.16
C ILE A 122 -1.43 28.24 1.12
N LEU A 123 -1.44 27.03 1.67
CA LEU A 123 -2.46 26.57 2.63
C LEU A 123 -2.04 26.85 4.10
N ASN A 124 -0.83 27.36 4.32
CA ASN A 124 -0.23 27.52 5.66
C ASN A 124 0.04 29.00 5.99
N ASN A 125 -0.63 29.93 5.32
CA ASN A 125 -0.56 31.38 5.59
C ASN A 125 -1.62 31.82 6.60
#